data_eb38d003913e99295de4c3a085d1b4ff
#
_entry.id   eb38d003913e99295de4c3a085d1b4ff
#
_cell.length_a   1.000
_cell.length_b   1.000
_cell.length_c   1.000
_cell.angle_alpha   90.00
_cell.angle_beta   90.00
_cell.angle_gamma   90.00
#
_symmetry.space_group_name_H-M   'P 1'
#
loop_
_entity.id
_entity.type
_entity.pdbx_description
1 polymer ?
#
loop_
_entity_poly.entity_id
_entity_poly.type
_entity_poly.pdbx_seq_one_letter_code
_entity_poly.pdbx_strand_id
1 'polypeptide(L)'
;MEATREIYWNVTQVWVMYALLVPTAVAAGYGVYRHLSRWRRGQPAARFDRPRERVRLVLKHAVAQRRTARDAFAGLFHALISYGFVVLTVATTVVALDADFGTAIMRGRFYLYFQSLAVDVFGALVMVGVLMAAARRYLRRPRKLVHTDEAGLILAAVFLMCLQGFLVEGWRIAATDDPWGAWSPFGNLVARASRRLMSVEAMRTAHVSAWWFHLATSFAFVAWLPYTKMMHVLTAPLNIYAASLAPLGAALKRVDFEKTESFGVNTLGGFTWKD
;
A
#
# COMPACT_ATOMS: atom_id res chain seq x y z
N MET A 1 20.31 -13.86 -24.62
CA MET A 1 19.52 -14.37 -23.47
C MET A 1 18.44 -13.34 -23.17
N GLU A 2 17.18 -13.74 -23.07
CA GLU A 2 16.08 -12.84 -22.74
C GLU A 2 16.18 -12.44 -21.26
N ALA A 3 15.97 -11.15 -20.94
CA ALA A 3 16.07 -10.66 -19.57
C ALA A 3 14.88 -11.19 -18.73
N THR A 4 15.20 -11.91 -17.67
CA THR A 4 14.24 -12.48 -16.71
C THR A 4 14.95 -12.91 -15.45
N ARG A 5 14.21 -13.33 -14.42
CA ARG A 5 14.74 -13.97 -13.22
C ARG A 5 13.91 -15.20 -12.84
N GLU A 6 14.50 -16.11 -12.12
CA GLU A 6 13.78 -17.21 -11.49
C GLU A 6 12.90 -16.66 -10.36
N ILE A 7 11.61 -16.99 -10.42
CA ILE A 7 10.65 -16.69 -9.34
C ILE A 7 10.85 -17.74 -8.24
N TYR A 8 10.78 -17.31 -6.99
CA TYR A 8 11.03 -18.15 -5.80
C TYR A 8 12.43 -18.79 -5.77
N TRP A 9 13.42 -18.15 -6.42
CA TRP A 9 14.79 -18.62 -6.35
C TRP A 9 15.21 -18.94 -4.91
N ASN A 10 15.81 -20.11 -4.70
CA ASN A 10 16.31 -20.60 -3.42
C ASN A 10 15.21 -20.82 -2.33
N VAL A 11 13.93 -20.83 -2.71
CA VAL A 11 12.79 -21.09 -1.82
C VAL A 11 12.13 -22.42 -2.21
N THR A 12 12.24 -23.45 -1.36
CA THR A 12 11.79 -24.81 -1.70
C THR A 12 10.38 -25.14 -1.23
N GLN A 13 9.87 -24.45 -0.20
CA GLN A 13 8.59 -24.77 0.44
C GLN A 13 7.51 -23.73 0.13
N VAL A 14 7.34 -23.39 -1.15
CA VAL A 14 6.40 -22.35 -1.59
C VAL A 14 4.96 -22.64 -1.18
N TRP A 15 4.56 -23.91 -1.04
CA TRP A 15 3.23 -24.29 -0.59
C TRP A 15 2.88 -23.72 0.81
N VAL A 16 3.87 -23.52 1.70
CA VAL A 16 3.67 -22.90 3.02
C VAL A 16 3.18 -21.46 2.89
N MET A 17 3.68 -20.72 1.88
CA MET A 17 3.20 -19.37 1.58
C MET A 17 1.70 -19.37 1.28
N TYR A 18 1.23 -20.30 0.44
CA TYR A 18 -0.21 -20.41 0.12
C TYR A 18 -1.03 -20.83 1.35
N ALA A 19 -0.51 -21.73 2.18
CA ALA A 19 -1.15 -22.10 3.44
C ALA A 19 -1.31 -20.89 4.38
N LEU A 20 -0.29 -20.01 4.47
CA LEU A 20 -0.33 -18.79 5.27
C LEU A 20 -1.21 -17.68 4.63
N LEU A 21 -1.38 -17.69 3.31
CA LEU A 21 -2.25 -16.74 2.63
C LEU A 21 -3.72 -16.90 3.06
N VAL A 22 -4.16 -18.13 3.35
CA VAL A 22 -5.55 -18.40 3.76
C VAL A 22 -5.93 -17.66 5.06
N PRO A 23 -5.25 -17.83 6.19
CA PRO A 23 -5.59 -17.08 7.40
C PRO A 23 -5.39 -15.57 7.23
N THR A 24 -4.42 -15.13 6.43
CA THR A 24 -4.23 -13.72 6.09
C THR A 24 -5.46 -13.16 5.37
N ALA A 25 -5.94 -13.84 4.34
CA ALA A 25 -7.12 -13.45 3.58
C ALA A 25 -8.40 -13.46 4.44
N VAL A 26 -8.54 -14.45 5.32
CA VAL A 26 -9.67 -14.54 6.27
C VAL A 26 -9.64 -13.35 7.23
N ALA A 27 -8.49 -13.04 7.83
CA ALA A 27 -8.35 -11.93 8.77
C ALA A 27 -8.63 -10.58 8.08
N ALA A 28 -8.02 -10.33 6.92
CA ALA A 28 -8.25 -9.12 6.14
C ALA A 28 -9.71 -9.00 5.68
N GLY A 29 -10.28 -10.08 5.14
CA GLY A 29 -11.67 -10.14 4.69
C GLY A 29 -12.67 -9.89 5.82
N TYR A 30 -12.44 -10.46 6.99
CA TYR A 30 -13.28 -10.22 8.17
C TYR A 30 -13.20 -8.75 8.62
N GLY A 31 -12.01 -8.14 8.60
CA GLY A 31 -11.85 -6.72 8.91
C GLY A 31 -12.65 -5.83 7.95
N VAL A 32 -12.56 -6.09 6.64
CA VAL A 32 -13.36 -5.38 5.62
C VAL A 32 -14.85 -5.63 5.83
N TYR A 33 -15.26 -6.87 6.07
CA TYR A 33 -16.64 -7.22 6.37
C TYR A 33 -17.22 -6.43 7.56
N ARG A 34 -16.44 -6.26 8.64
CA ARG A 34 -16.84 -5.44 9.80
C ARG A 34 -17.15 -3.98 9.41
N HIS A 35 -16.39 -3.38 8.52
CA HIS A 35 -16.67 -2.03 8.01
C HIS A 35 -17.94 -2.02 7.16
N LEU A 36 -18.06 -2.94 6.22
CA LEU A 36 -19.24 -3.04 5.34
C LEU A 36 -20.53 -3.28 6.15
N SER A 37 -20.48 -4.15 7.18
CA SER A 37 -21.65 -4.44 8.04
C SER A 37 -22.09 -3.22 8.85
N ARG A 38 -21.14 -2.34 9.24
CA ARG A 38 -21.48 -1.08 9.90
C ARG A 38 -22.13 -0.08 8.93
N TRP A 39 -21.56 0.08 7.73
CA TRP A 39 -22.13 0.97 6.71
C TRP A 39 -23.54 0.57 6.28
N ARG A 40 -23.81 -0.73 6.19
CA ARG A 40 -25.15 -1.25 5.86
C ARG A 40 -26.23 -0.92 6.89
N ARG A 41 -25.87 -0.48 8.09
CA ARG A 41 -26.84 -0.06 9.11
C ARG A 41 -27.40 1.35 8.88
N GLY A 42 -26.72 2.16 8.08
CA GLY A 42 -27.13 3.52 7.77
C GLY A 42 -28.28 3.57 6.75
N GLN A 43 -28.97 4.70 6.71
CA GLN A 43 -30.04 4.96 5.75
C GLN A 43 -29.53 4.98 4.31
N PRO A 44 -30.36 4.63 3.32
CA PRO A 44 -29.98 4.69 1.91
C PRO A 44 -29.56 6.10 1.49
N ALA A 45 -28.50 6.19 0.71
CA ALA A 45 -28.06 7.43 0.06
C ALA A 45 -27.68 7.14 -1.39
N ALA A 46 -28.26 7.89 -2.33
CA ALA A 46 -27.93 7.79 -3.74
C ALA A 46 -26.57 8.43 -4.02
N ARG A 47 -25.51 7.59 -4.11
CA ARG A 47 -24.12 8.02 -4.31
C ARG A 47 -23.44 7.35 -5.50
N PHE A 48 -24.23 6.69 -6.38
CA PHE A 48 -23.73 6.03 -7.59
C PHE A 48 -24.26 6.68 -8.88
N ASP A 49 -25.04 7.76 -8.74
CA ASP A 49 -25.42 8.64 -9.84
C ASP A 49 -24.19 9.39 -10.42
N ARG A 50 -24.30 9.87 -11.66
CA ARG A 50 -23.25 10.68 -12.33
C ARG A 50 -21.84 10.07 -12.26
N PRO A 51 -21.60 8.82 -12.70
CA PRO A 51 -20.35 8.10 -12.48
C PRO A 51 -19.12 8.82 -13.08
N ARG A 52 -19.28 9.51 -14.22
CA ARG A 52 -18.18 10.27 -14.85
C ARG A 52 -17.65 11.39 -13.96
N GLU A 53 -18.54 12.15 -13.31
CA GLU A 53 -18.14 13.23 -12.39
C GLU A 53 -17.45 12.65 -11.15
N ARG A 54 -17.96 11.55 -10.60
CA ARG A 54 -17.40 10.88 -9.43
C ARG A 54 -16.02 10.30 -9.71
N VAL A 55 -15.83 9.63 -10.85
CA VAL A 55 -14.51 9.15 -11.28
C VAL A 55 -13.54 10.32 -11.45
N ARG A 56 -13.99 11.47 -12.05
CA ARG A 56 -13.16 12.67 -12.15
C ARG A 56 -12.73 13.21 -10.79
N LEU A 57 -13.58 13.15 -9.77
CA LEU A 57 -13.22 13.52 -8.40
C LEU A 57 -12.17 12.57 -7.81
N VAL A 58 -12.30 11.27 -8.02
CA VAL A 58 -11.30 10.27 -7.59
C VAL A 58 -9.96 10.54 -8.27
N LEU A 59 -9.95 10.70 -9.59
CA LEU A 59 -8.71 11.02 -10.32
C LEU A 59 -8.06 12.32 -9.81
N LYS A 60 -8.86 13.34 -9.52
CA LYS A 60 -8.38 14.64 -9.04
C LYS A 60 -7.87 14.61 -7.60
N HIS A 61 -8.54 13.88 -6.70
CA HIS A 61 -8.31 13.99 -5.27
C HIS A 61 -7.68 12.75 -4.63
N ALA A 62 -7.90 11.55 -5.18
CA ALA A 62 -7.22 10.36 -4.73
C ALA A 62 -5.94 10.11 -5.56
N VAL A 63 -6.04 10.05 -6.89
CA VAL A 63 -4.89 9.75 -7.74
C VAL A 63 -3.94 10.96 -7.80
N ALA A 64 -4.37 12.13 -8.27
CA ALA A 64 -3.54 13.32 -8.34
C ALA A 64 -3.33 14.03 -6.98
N GLN A 65 -3.91 13.54 -5.90
CA GLN A 65 -3.73 13.96 -4.49
C GLN A 65 -3.82 15.47 -4.24
N ARG A 66 -4.62 16.20 -5.01
CA ARG A 66 -4.65 17.68 -4.99
C ARG A 66 -4.96 18.29 -3.61
N ARG A 67 -5.72 17.60 -2.77
CA ARG A 67 -6.01 18.06 -1.39
C ARG A 67 -4.82 17.88 -0.47
N THR A 68 -4.14 16.74 -0.56
CA THR A 68 -2.95 16.42 0.24
C THR A 68 -1.77 17.32 -0.15
N ALA A 69 -1.64 17.64 -1.44
CA ALA A 69 -0.60 18.50 -1.99
C ALA A 69 -0.72 19.99 -1.60
N ARG A 70 -1.77 20.42 -0.88
CA ARG A 70 -1.86 21.81 -0.35
C ARG A 70 -0.77 22.13 0.67
N ASP A 71 -0.37 21.16 1.46
CA ASP A 71 0.87 21.21 2.26
C ASP A 71 1.95 20.51 1.44
N ALA A 72 2.87 21.28 0.84
CA ALA A 72 3.86 20.76 -0.10
C ALA A 72 4.73 19.64 0.51
N PHE A 73 5.15 19.79 1.78
CA PHE A 73 5.96 18.77 2.43
C PHE A 73 5.15 17.50 2.73
N ALA A 74 3.92 17.66 3.24
CA ALA A 74 3.03 16.52 3.48
C ALA A 74 2.61 15.83 2.17
N GLY A 75 2.31 16.61 1.15
CA GLY A 75 1.97 16.10 -0.17
C GLY A 75 3.09 15.30 -0.81
N LEU A 76 4.33 15.80 -0.69
CA LEU A 76 5.49 15.12 -1.25
C LEU A 76 5.70 13.73 -0.61
N PHE A 77 5.88 13.65 0.71
CA PHE A 77 6.13 12.34 1.32
C PHE A 77 4.95 11.38 1.16
N HIS A 78 3.71 11.89 1.18
CA HIS A 78 2.53 11.07 0.95
C HIS A 78 2.50 10.54 -0.50
N ALA A 79 2.87 11.36 -1.49
CA ALA A 79 2.97 10.94 -2.88
C ALA A 79 4.04 9.85 -3.07
N LEU A 80 5.23 10.03 -2.47
CA LEU A 80 6.30 9.05 -2.51
C LEU A 80 5.84 7.70 -1.95
N ILE A 81 5.18 7.70 -0.78
CA ILE A 81 4.69 6.47 -0.15
C ILE A 81 3.55 5.86 -0.98
N SER A 82 2.54 6.65 -1.39
CA SER A 82 1.35 6.11 -2.02
C SER A 82 1.58 5.61 -3.44
N TYR A 83 2.33 6.34 -4.26
CA TYR A 83 2.67 5.85 -5.61
C TYR A 83 3.63 4.68 -5.56
N GLY A 84 4.60 4.72 -4.65
CA GLY A 84 5.48 3.57 -4.43
C GLY A 84 4.70 2.34 -3.97
N PHE A 85 3.76 2.48 -3.03
CA PHE A 85 2.89 1.39 -2.62
C PHE A 85 2.12 0.77 -3.80
N VAL A 86 1.56 1.61 -4.69
CA VAL A 86 0.86 1.12 -5.89
C VAL A 86 1.81 0.36 -6.81
N VAL A 87 3.00 0.92 -7.10
CA VAL A 87 3.99 0.25 -7.98
C VAL A 87 4.43 -1.08 -7.39
N LEU A 88 4.77 -1.13 -6.10
CA LEU A 88 5.17 -2.37 -5.43
C LEU A 88 4.04 -3.41 -5.38
N THR A 89 2.79 -2.98 -5.17
CA THR A 89 1.62 -3.87 -5.19
C THR A 89 1.39 -4.45 -6.60
N VAL A 90 1.49 -3.63 -7.64
CA VAL A 90 1.38 -4.10 -9.05
C VAL A 90 2.52 -5.09 -9.35
N ALA A 91 3.74 -4.80 -8.93
CA ALA A 91 4.89 -5.67 -9.13
C ALA A 91 4.70 -7.05 -8.46
N THR A 92 4.24 -7.07 -7.20
CA THR A 92 3.93 -8.32 -6.49
C THR A 92 2.80 -9.09 -7.19
N THR A 93 1.77 -8.39 -7.68
CA THR A 93 0.67 -9.01 -8.44
C THR A 93 1.19 -9.64 -9.73
N VAL A 94 2.08 -8.97 -10.46
CA VAL A 94 2.70 -9.52 -11.69
C VAL A 94 3.52 -10.77 -11.38
N VAL A 95 4.29 -10.76 -10.29
CA VAL A 95 5.04 -11.96 -9.84
C VAL A 95 4.09 -13.12 -9.58
N ALA A 96 2.98 -12.88 -8.87
CA ALA A 96 1.98 -13.92 -8.59
C ALA A 96 1.32 -14.43 -9.88
N LEU A 97 0.92 -13.55 -10.80
CA LEU A 97 0.34 -13.94 -12.09
C LEU A 97 1.31 -14.79 -12.92
N ASP A 98 2.58 -14.42 -12.93
CA ASP A 98 3.59 -15.17 -13.68
C ASP A 98 3.87 -16.55 -13.05
N ALA A 99 3.96 -16.59 -11.71
CA ALA A 99 4.20 -17.82 -10.98
C ALA A 99 3.03 -18.81 -11.05
N ASP A 100 1.79 -18.31 -10.89
CA ASP A 100 0.61 -19.15 -10.72
C ASP A 100 -0.06 -19.50 -12.05
N PHE A 101 0.03 -18.61 -13.03
CA PHE A 101 -0.65 -18.78 -14.33
C PHE A 101 0.31 -18.88 -15.53
N GLY A 102 1.62 -18.76 -15.31
CA GLY A 102 2.61 -18.87 -16.39
C GLY A 102 2.45 -17.80 -17.48
N THR A 103 2.05 -16.57 -17.10
CA THR A 103 1.72 -15.49 -18.07
C THR A 103 2.92 -14.98 -18.84
N ALA A 104 4.14 -15.29 -18.43
CA ALA A 104 5.39 -14.85 -19.05
C ALA A 104 5.54 -13.32 -19.18
N ILE A 105 4.90 -12.55 -18.27
CA ILE A 105 4.99 -11.08 -18.26
C ILE A 105 6.38 -10.62 -17.79
N MET A 106 7.01 -11.35 -16.84
CA MET A 106 8.31 -11.00 -16.25
C MET A 106 9.48 -11.31 -17.18
N ARG A 107 9.43 -10.81 -18.43
CA ARG A 107 10.46 -11.04 -19.43
C ARG A 107 10.81 -9.78 -20.22
N GLY A 108 12.01 -9.79 -20.81
CA GLY A 108 12.48 -8.78 -21.73
C GLY A 108 12.43 -7.37 -21.16
N ARG A 109 11.95 -6.40 -21.92
CA ARG A 109 11.89 -4.98 -21.54
C ARG A 109 11.00 -4.72 -20.31
N PHE A 110 9.88 -5.45 -20.18
CA PHE A 110 9.00 -5.27 -19.01
C PHE A 110 9.73 -5.63 -17.72
N TYR A 111 10.45 -6.75 -17.71
CA TYR A 111 11.27 -7.14 -16.56
C TYR A 111 12.30 -6.06 -16.22
N LEU A 112 13.06 -5.55 -17.20
CA LEU A 112 14.11 -4.57 -16.96
C LEU A 112 13.56 -3.22 -16.46
N TYR A 113 12.60 -2.64 -17.19
CA TYR A 113 12.14 -1.28 -16.89
C TYR A 113 11.16 -1.22 -15.74
N PHE A 114 10.23 -2.17 -15.64
CA PHE A 114 9.23 -2.14 -14.59
C PHE A 114 9.64 -2.96 -13.38
N GLN A 115 9.88 -4.27 -13.56
CA GLN A 115 10.06 -5.18 -12.43
C GLN A 115 11.42 -5.01 -11.73
N SER A 116 12.46 -4.60 -12.45
CA SER A 116 13.76 -4.27 -11.87
C SER A 116 13.86 -2.77 -11.54
N LEU A 117 13.94 -1.90 -12.56
CA LEU A 117 14.27 -0.50 -12.35
C LEU A 117 13.18 0.29 -11.60
N ALA A 118 11.92 0.23 -12.08
CA ALA A 118 10.85 1.01 -11.44
C ALA A 118 10.58 0.53 -10.02
N VAL A 119 10.53 -0.78 -9.77
CA VAL A 119 10.30 -1.36 -8.45
C VAL A 119 11.41 -0.97 -7.47
N ASP A 120 12.66 -1.08 -7.89
CA ASP A 120 13.83 -0.72 -7.09
C ASP A 120 13.82 0.79 -6.72
N VAL A 121 13.62 1.66 -7.71
CA VAL A 121 13.56 3.11 -7.49
C VAL A 121 12.37 3.50 -6.60
N PHE A 122 11.16 2.99 -6.88
CA PHE A 122 9.99 3.32 -6.08
C PHE A 122 10.07 2.74 -4.66
N GLY A 123 10.70 1.59 -4.46
CA GLY A 123 11.02 1.07 -3.13
C GLY A 123 11.87 2.04 -2.30
N ALA A 124 12.92 2.60 -2.91
CA ALA A 124 13.77 3.62 -2.28
C ALA A 124 12.98 4.92 -2.02
N LEU A 125 12.15 5.35 -2.95
CA LEU A 125 11.30 6.54 -2.78
C LEU A 125 10.29 6.36 -1.64
N VAL A 126 9.71 5.15 -1.45
CA VAL A 126 8.89 4.84 -0.27
C VAL A 126 9.68 5.03 1.01
N MET A 127 10.90 4.49 1.10
CA MET A 127 11.75 4.64 2.30
C MET A 127 12.03 6.11 2.60
N VAL A 128 12.37 6.91 1.59
CA VAL A 128 12.56 8.37 1.73
C VAL A 128 11.27 9.03 2.23
N GLY A 129 10.13 8.72 1.64
CA GLY A 129 8.82 9.24 2.06
C GLY A 129 8.49 8.90 3.51
N VAL A 130 8.75 7.66 3.93
CA VAL A 130 8.56 7.21 5.32
C VAL A 130 9.47 7.96 6.28
N LEU A 131 10.74 8.15 5.95
CA LEU A 131 11.68 8.93 6.77
C LEU A 131 11.25 10.39 6.87
N MET A 132 10.78 11.01 5.78
CA MET A 132 10.20 12.37 5.79
C MET A 132 8.96 12.45 6.71
N ALA A 133 8.07 11.46 6.62
CA ALA A 133 6.88 11.39 7.48
C ALA A 133 7.25 11.23 8.96
N ALA A 134 8.24 10.36 9.25
CA ALA A 134 8.77 10.17 10.59
C ALA A 134 9.44 11.46 11.13
N ALA A 135 10.26 12.11 10.33
CA ALA A 135 10.89 13.39 10.69
C ALA A 135 9.84 14.47 11.00
N ARG A 136 8.78 14.57 10.19
CA ARG A 136 7.67 15.49 10.48
C ARG A 136 7.00 15.15 11.81
N ARG A 137 6.75 13.86 12.06
CA ARG A 137 6.04 13.40 13.27
C ARG A 137 6.84 13.56 14.53
N TYR A 138 8.10 13.16 14.53
CA TYR A 138 8.90 13.03 15.72
C TYR A 138 9.87 14.20 15.96
N LEU A 139 10.36 14.86 14.88
CA LEU A 139 11.28 16.00 15.00
C LEU A 139 10.53 17.34 14.96
N ARG A 140 9.67 17.57 13.94
CA ARG A 140 8.96 18.84 13.78
C ARG A 140 7.73 18.98 14.69
N ARG A 141 7.06 17.89 15.04
CA ARG A 141 5.92 17.79 15.97
C ARG A 141 4.87 18.90 15.81
N PRO A 142 4.25 19.10 14.63
CA PRO A 142 3.28 20.16 14.46
C PRO A 142 2.07 19.95 15.40
N ARG A 143 1.60 21.02 16.05
CA ARG A 143 0.51 20.99 17.07
C ARG A 143 -0.78 20.32 16.58
N LYS A 144 -1.06 20.36 15.27
CA LYS A 144 -2.26 19.78 14.66
C LYS A 144 -2.15 18.26 14.41
N LEU A 145 -0.98 17.65 14.59
CA LEU A 145 -0.77 16.24 14.33
C LEU A 145 -1.02 15.43 15.61
N VAL A 146 -2.00 14.56 15.55
CA VAL A 146 -2.27 13.60 16.64
C VAL A 146 -1.16 12.55 16.67
N HIS A 147 -0.45 12.49 17.79
CA HIS A 147 0.60 11.50 18.01
C HIS A 147 -0.04 10.21 18.54
N THR A 148 0.08 9.13 17.77
CA THR A 148 -0.35 7.79 18.16
C THR A 148 0.75 6.79 17.87
N ASP A 149 0.91 5.78 18.73
CA ASP A 149 1.90 4.70 18.55
C ASP A 149 1.61 3.89 17.27
N GLU A 150 0.33 3.71 16.95
CA GLU A 150 -0.12 3.07 15.72
C GLU A 150 0.52 3.68 14.45
N ALA A 151 0.58 5.02 14.39
CA ALA A 151 1.16 5.67 13.22
C ALA A 151 2.67 5.44 13.10
N GLY A 152 3.37 5.38 14.25
CA GLY A 152 4.78 5.01 14.30
C GLY A 152 5.01 3.57 13.85
N LEU A 153 4.17 2.66 14.33
CA LEU A 153 4.25 1.25 13.97
C LEU A 153 3.98 1.02 12.47
N ILE A 154 3.02 1.74 11.88
CA ILE A 154 2.76 1.70 10.44
C ILE A 154 3.99 2.16 9.65
N LEU A 155 4.60 3.31 10.02
CA LEU A 155 5.79 3.80 9.34
C LEU A 155 6.96 2.82 9.47
N ALA A 156 7.17 2.26 10.66
CA ALA A 156 8.20 1.26 10.88
C ALA A 156 7.97 -0.02 10.07
N ALA A 157 6.73 -0.52 10.01
CA ALA A 157 6.38 -1.70 9.23
C ALA A 157 6.63 -1.50 7.73
N VAL A 158 6.20 -0.35 7.16
CA VAL A 158 6.41 -0.04 5.74
C VAL A 158 7.90 0.10 5.44
N PHE A 159 8.67 0.79 6.30
CA PHE A 159 10.12 0.91 6.14
C PHE A 159 10.81 -0.46 6.18
N LEU A 160 10.45 -1.29 7.16
CA LEU A 160 11.01 -2.62 7.34
C LEU A 160 10.71 -3.53 6.13
N MET A 161 9.50 -3.51 5.60
CA MET A 161 9.14 -4.28 4.39
C MET A 161 9.99 -3.87 3.18
N CYS A 162 10.19 -2.57 2.94
CA CYS A 162 11.04 -2.11 1.85
C CYS A 162 12.51 -2.52 2.06
N LEU A 163 13.02 -2.36 3.28
CA LEU A 163 14.39 -2.78 3.63
C LEU A 163 14.61 -4.28 3.39
N GLN A 164 13.68 -5.10 3.86
CA GLN A 164 13.72 -6.56 3.64
C GLN A 164 13.68 -6.89 2.15
N GLY A 165 12.84 -6.20 1.36
CA GLY A 165 12.78 -6.37 -0.09
C GLY A 165 14.13 -6.12 -0.76
N PHE A 166 14.84 -5.05 -0.40
CA PHE A 166 16.19 -4.77 -0.91
C PHE A 166 17.23 -5.81 -0.47
N LEU A 167 17.14 -6.33 0.75
CA LEU A 167 18.03 -7.40 1.22
C LEU A 167 17.81 -8.69 0.44
N VAL A 168 16.55 -9.10 0.27
CA VAL A 168 16.18 -10.29 -0.50
C VAL A 168 16.67 -10.15 -1.95
N GLU A 169 16.40 -9.03 -2.60
CA GLU A 169 16.83 -8.79 -3.98
C GLU A 169 18.35 -8.73 -4.09
N GLY A 170 19.03 -7.99 -3.22
CA GLY A 170 20.47 -7.82 -3.25
C GLY A 170 21.23 -9.12 -3.03
N TRP A 171 20.79 -9.96 -2.08
CA TRP A 171 21.41 -11.27 -1.86
C TRP A 171 21.18 -12.24 -3.02
N ARG A 172 19.99 -12.20 -3.65
CA ARG A 172 19.75 -12.95 -4.89
C ARG A 172 20.70 -12.50 -5.99
N ILE A 173 20.76 -11.20 -6.28
CA ILE A 173 21.67 -10.64 -7.32
C ILE A 173 23.12 -11.04 -7.03
N ALA A 174 23.54 -10.97 -5.77
CA ALA A 174 24.92 -11.30 -5.40
C ALA A 174 25.25 -12.80 -5.54
N ALA A 175 24.32 -13.66 -5.15
CA ALA A 175 24.54 -15.11 -5.12
C ALA A 175 24.37 -15.78 -6.48
N THR A 176 23.65 -15.14 -7.43
CA THR A 176 23.40 -15.66 -8.79
C THR A 176 24.28 -15.02 -9.85
N ASP A 177 25.08 -14.00 -9.49
CA ASP A 177 25.80 -13.15 -10.46
C ASP A 177 24.86 -12.66 -11.56
N ASP A 178 23.65 -12.18 -11.15
CA ASP A 178 22.58 -11.78 -12.06
C ASP A 178 23.09 -10.78 -13.12
N PRO A 179 23.07 -11.14 -14.41
CA PRO A 179 23.55 -10.26 -15.47
C PRO A 179 22.73 -8.97 -15.61
N TRP A 180 21.50 -8.98 -15.09
CA TRP A 180 20.58 -7.85 -15.12
C TRP A 180 20.59 -7.01 -13.83
N GLY A 181 21.46 -7.38 -12.86
CA GLY A 181 21.53 -6.72 -11.54
C GLY A 181 21.77 -5.21 -11.61
N ALA A 182 22.37 -4.69 -12.67
CA ALA A 182 22.57 -3.25 -12.88
C ALA A 182 21.23 -2.46 -13.05
N TRP A 183 20.15 -3.14 -13.43
CA TRP A 183 18.82 -2.54 -13.56
C TRP A 183 18.10 -2.35 -12.24
N SER A 184 18.63 -2.87 -11.15
CA SER A 184 18.18 -2.64 -9.78
C SER A 184 19.27 -1.92 -8.99
N PRO A 185 19.44 -0.59 -9.16
CA PRO A 185 20.60 0.14 -8.62
C PRO A 185 20.75 0.01 -7.09
N PHE A 186 19.66 0.06 -6.31
CA PHE A 186 19.70 -0.08 -4.85
C PHE A 186 19.89 -1.54 -4.43
N GLY A 187 19.20 -2.49 -5.06
CA GLY A 187 19.44 -3.93 -4.87
C GLY A 187 20.87 -4.32 -5.22
N ASN A 188 21.43 -3.76 -6.30
CA ASN A 188 22.83 -3.98 -6.68
C ASN A 188 23.83 -3.35 -5.70
N LEU A 189 23.50 -2.23 -5.06
CA LEU A 189 24.32 -1.65 -3.99
C LEU A 189 24.42 -2.64 -2.81
N VAL A 190 23.31 -3.22 -2.39
CA VAL A 190 23.27 -4.28 -1.37
C VAL A 190 24.10 -5.50 -1.83
N ALA A 191 23.93 -5.92 -3.09
CA ALA A 191 24.69 -7.04 -3.65
C ALA A 191 26.20 -6.82 -3.60
N ARG A 192 26.68 -5.64 -4.02
CA ARG A 192 28.11 -5.28 -3.98
C ARG A 192 28.67 -5.26 -2.56
N ALA A 193 27.92 -4.73 -1.60
CA ALA A 193 28.31 -4.72 -0.20
C ALA A 193 28.39 -6.16 0.35
N SER A 194 27.38 -6.98 0.05
CA SER A 194 27.30 -8.37 0.53
C SER A 194 28.43 -9.26 -0.02
N ARG A 195 28.80 -9.10 -1.29
CA ARG A 195 29.94 -9.85 -1.88
C ARG A 195 31.28 -9.59 -1.19
N ARG A 196 31.43 -8.44 -0.53
CA ARG A 196 32.64 -8.11 0.23
C ARG A 196 32.65 -8.69 1.65
N LEU A 197 31.48 -8.97 2.20
CA LEU A 197 31.30 -9.29 3.62
C LEU A 197 30.84 -10.73 3.88
N MET A 198 30.30 -11.41 2.87
CA MET A 198 29.62 -12.70 3.05
C MET A 198 30.07 -13.71 1.98
N SER A 199 30.13 -14.98 2.36
CA SER A 199 30.25 -16.07 1.38
C SER A 199 28.94 -16.27 0.62
N VAL A 200 28.98 -16.94 -0.54
CA VAL A 200 27.78 -17.28 -1.33
C VAL A 200 26.79 -18.12 -0.51
N GLU A 201 27.30 -19.06 0.28
CA GLU A 201 26.48 -19.91 1.16
C GLU A 201 25.75 -19.07 2.24
N ALA A 202 26.47 -18.14 2.86
CA ALA A 202 25.89 -17.23 3.85
C ALA A 202 24.81 -16.34 3.21
N MET A 203 25.04 -15.83 1.98
CA MET A 203 24.03 -15.04 1.24
C MET A 203 22.78 -15.87 0.91
N ARG A 204 22.93 -17.14 0.51
CA ARG A 204 21.79 -18.03 0.26
C ARG A 204 20.96 -18.27 1.52
N THR A 205 21.59 -18.54 2.64
CA THR A 205 20.91 -18.73 3.94
C THR A 205 20.21 -17.47 4.40
N ALA A 206 20.89 -16.31 4.29
CA ALA A 206 20.32 -15.00 4.61
C ALA A 206 19.12 -14.65 3.71
N HIS A 207 19.22 -14.94 2.40
CA HIS A 207 18.13 -14.74 1.45
C HIS A 207 16.87 -15.52 1.84
N VAL A 208 16.97 -16.83 2.09
CA VAL A 208 15.80 -17.64 2.48
C VAL A 208 15.17 -17.11 3.77
N SER A 209 15.99 -16.82 4.78
CA SER A 209 15.52 -16.29 6.06
C SER A 209 14.82 -14.95 5.89
N ALA A 210 15.42 -14.03 5.14
CA ALA A 210 14.83 -12.70 4.87
C ALA A 210 13.58 -12.80 4.01
N TRP A 211 13.53 -13.74 3.06
CA TRP A 211 12.34 -13.96 2.22
C TRP A 211 11.14 -14.39 3.07
N TRP A 212 11.32 -15.37 3.95
CA TRP A 212 10.26 -15.81 4.87
C TRP A 212 9.85 -14.71 5.85
N PHE A 213 10.81 -13.95 6.36
CA PHE A 213 10.53 -12.83 7.26
C PHE A 213 9.80 -11.70 6.54
N HIS A 214 10.17 -11.38 5.30
CA HIS A 214 9.48 -10.42 4.44
C HIS A 214 8.03 -10.87 4.15
N LEU A 215 7.84 -12.15 3.81
CA LEU A 215 6.51 -12.73 3.62
C LEU A 215 5.65 -12.59 4.87
N ALA A 216 6.18 -13.02 6.02
CA ALA A 216 5.45 -12.97 7.29
C ALA A 216 5.07 -11.53 7.67
N THR A 217 6.00 -10.58 7.52
CA THR A 217 5.76 -9.15 7.78
C THR A 217 4.69 -8.60 6.82
N SER A 218 4.76 -8.94 5.54
CA SER A 218 3.80 -8.50 4.52
C SER A 218 2.41 -9.07 4.77
N PHE A 219 2.30 -10.35 5.10
CA PHE A 219 1.03 -10.99 5.40
C PHE A 219 0.41 -10.46 6.70
N ALA A 220 1.23 -10.26 7.74
CA ALA A 220 0.78 -9.62 8.98
C ALA A 220 0.28 -8.18 8.70
N PHE A 221 0.98 -7.42 7.86
CA PHE A 221 0.56 -6.07 7.47
C PHE A 221 -0.76 -6.07 6.71
N VAL A 222 -0.94 -6.97 5.74
CA VAL A 222 -2.19 -7.11 4.97
C VAL A 222 -3.35 -7.51 5.89
N ALA A 223 -3.14 -8.49 6.78
CA ALA A 223 -4.14 -8.91 7.75
C ALA A 223 -4.53 -7.78 8.72
N TRP A 224 -3.57 -6.94 9.11
CA TRP A 224 -3.75 -5.83 10.05
C TRP A 224 -4.35 -4.57 9.41
N LEU A 225 -4.17 -4.37 8.10
CA LEU A 225 -4.59 -3.18 7.36
C LEU A 225 -6.04 -2.73 7.65
N PRO A 226 -7.08 -3.61 7.62
CA PRO A 226 -8.45 -3.18 7.82
C PRO A 226 -8.77 -2.74 9.27
N TYR A 227 -7.90 -3.05 10.22
CA TYR A 227 -8.09 -2.72 11.64
C TYR A 227 -7.39 -1.43 12.05
N THR A 228 -6.70 -0.76 11.13
CA THR A 228 -5.84 0.37 11.37
C THR A 228 -6.20 1.57 10.50
N LYS A 229 -5.49 2.67 10.71
CA LYS A 229 -5.57 3.86 9.86
C LYS A 229 -5.22 3.57 8.39
N MET A 230 -4.53 2.46 8.10
CA MET A 230 -4.23 2.04 6.73
C MET A 230 -5.46 1.65 5.92
N MET A 231 -6.61 1.37 6.58
CA MET A 231 -7.88 1.19 5.88
C MET A 231 -8.23 2.37 4.95
N HIS A 232 -7.65 3.56 5.18
CA HIS A 232 -7.86 4.73 4.32
C HIS A 232 -7.41 4.49 2.86
N VAL A 233 -6.49 3.56 2.62
CA VAL A 233 -6.08 3.19 1.26
C VAL A 233 -7.28 2.76 0.42
N LEU A 234 -8.21 2.03 1.03
CA LEU A 234 -9.47 1.59 0.41
C LEU A 234 -10.59 2.61 0.59
N THR A 235 -10.73 3.18 1.79
CA THR A 235 -11.88 4.02 2.12
C THR A 235 -11.77 5.44 1.58
N ALA A 236 -10.57 6.01 1.41
CA ALA A 236 -10.44 7.37 0.89
C ALA A 236 -10.91 7.51 -0.57
N PRO A 237 -10.51 6.64 -1.53
CA PRO A 237 -11.07 6.67 -2.88
C PRO A 237 -12.59 6.48 -2.90
N LEU A 238 -13.12 5.53 -2.11
CA LEU A 238 -14.56 5.27 -1.99
C LEU A 238 -15.29 6.49 -1.42
N ASN A 239 -14.73 7.10 -0.38
CA ASN A 239 -15.29 8.30 0.23
C ASN A 239 -15.32 9.49 -0.73
N ILE A 240 -14.28 9.68 -1.54
CA ILE A 240 -14.22 10.71 -2.57
C ILE A 240 -15.24 10.41 -3.68
N TYR A 241 -15.36 9.16 -4.12
CA TYR A 241 -16.34 8.74 -5.10
C TYR A 241 -17.76 9.03 -4.62
N ALA A 242 -18.08 8.67 -3.37
CA ALA A 242 -19.39 8.85 -2.77
C ALA A 242 -19.63 10.27 -2.21
N ALA A 243 -18.76 11.25 -2.46
CA ALA A 243 -18.94 12.62 -1.99
C ALA A 243 -20.22 13.27 -2.54
N SER A 244 -20.79 14.25 -1.81
CA SER A 244 -21.89 15.05 -2.32
C SER A 244 -21.43 15.85 -3.55
N LEU A 245 -22.23 15.81 -4.60
CA LEU A 245 -22.05 16.62 -5.81
C LEU A 245 -22.91 17.91 -5.78
N ALA A 246 -23.66 18.12 -4.68
CA ALA A 246 -24.41 19.35 -4.47
C ALA A 246 -23.44 20.53 -4.27
N PRO A 247 -23.80 21.75 -4.71
CA PRO A 247 -23.04 22.95 -4.43
C PRO A 247 -22.84 23.15 -2.92
N LEU A 248 -21.72 23.79 -2.54
CA LEU A 248 -21.48 24.21 -1.16
C LEU A 248 -22.65 25.11 -0.71
N GLY A 249 -23.27 24.79 0.41
CA GLY A 249 -24.46 25.47 0.93
C GLY A 249 -25.79 24.81 0.59
N ALA A 250 -25.93 24.08 -0.50
CA ALA A 250 -27.13 23.30 -0.82
C ALA A 250 -27.17 21.94 -0.07
N ALA A 251 -26.11 21.60 0.66
CA ALA A 251 -26.06 20.37 1.46
C ALA A 251 -26.87 20.47 2.75
N LEU A 252 -27.16 21.68 3.22
CA LEU A 252 -28.02 21.91 4.39
C LEU A 252 -29.46 21.86 3.94
N LYS A 253 -30.23 20.88 4.40
CA LYS A 253 -31.68 20.86 4.21
C LYS A 253 -32.29 21.98 5.04
N ARG A 254 -33.24 22.74 4.44
CA ARG A 254 -34.06 23.65 5.22
C ARG A 254 -34.85 22.84 6.24
N VAL A 255 -34.77 23.23 7.49
CA VAL A 255 -35.54 22.69 8.58
C VAL A 255 -36.83 23.52 8.68
N ASP A 256 -37.97 22.87 8.51
CA ASP A 256 -39.28 23.48 8.73
C ASP A 256 -39.62 23.29 10.19
N PHE A 257 -39.46 24.35 10.98
CA PHE A 257 -39.69 24.30 12.43
C PHE A 257 -41.15 24.05 12.84
N GLU A 258 -42.11 24.29 11.93
CA GLU A 258 -43.50 24.07 12.21
C GLU A 258 -43.93 22.61 11.98
N LYS A 259 -43.17 21.86 11.14
CA LYS A 259 -43.52 20.49 10.76
C LYS A 259 -42.57 19.43 11.33
N THR A 260 -41.48 19.83 11.98
CA THR A 260 -40.43 18.90 12.40
C THR A 260 -40.49 18.70 13.92
N GLU A 261 -40.89 17.49 14.33
CA GLU A 261 -40.92 17.08 15.74
C GLU A 261 -39.51 16.81 16.34
N SER A 262 -38.52 16.53 15.51
CA SER A 262 -37.15 16.29 15.95
C SER A 262 -36.13 17.01 15.06
N PHE A 263 -35.15 17.67 15.68
CA PHE A 263 -34.11 18.42 14.99
C PHE A 263 -32.83 17.59 14.93
N GLY A 264 -32.35 17.34 13.71
CA GLY A 264 -31.12 16.60 13.47
C GLY A 264 -31.28 15.08 13.54
N VAL A 265 -30.19 14.38 13.78
CA VAL A 265 -30.12 12.92 13.86
C VAL A 265 -29.92 12.50 15.30
N ASN A 266 -30.93 11.84 15.88
CA ASN A 266 -30.93 11.45 17.29
C ASN A 266 -30.37 10.04 17.54
N THR A 267 -30.29 9.21 16.52
CA THR A 267 -29.78 7.84 16.61
C THR A 267 -28.85 7.52 15.49
N LEU A 268 -27.94 6.55 15.69
CA LEU A 268 -27.01 6.08 14.66
C LEU A 268 -27.72 5.60 13.40
N GLY A 269 -28.92 5.03 13.53
CA GLY A 269 -29.72 4.60 12.38
C GLY A 269 -30.35 5.73 11.56
N GLY A 270 -30.29 6.97 12.05
CA GLY A 270 -30.75 8.17 11.31
C GLY A 270 -29.65 8.73 10.34
N PHE A 271 -28.39 8.34 10.49
CA PHE A 271 -27.35 8.68 9.54
C PHE A 271 -27.46 7.85 8.26
N THR A 272 -26.97 8.38 7.14
CA THR A 272 -26.86 7.58 5.92
C THR A 272 -25.64 6.67 5.99
N TRP A 273 -25.60 5.63 5.15
CA TRP A 273 -24.42 4.74 5.06
C TRP A 273 -23.13 5.48 4.72
N LYS A 274 -23.25 6.71 4.22
CA LYS A 274 -22.13 7.55 3.78
C LYS A 274 -21.60 8.45 4.90
N ASP A 275 -22.42 8.79 5.87
CA ASP A 275 -22.05 9.67 6.99
C ASP A 275 -21.25 8.93 8.04
#